data_cb3e41cbf2015d61543e5459b1f06810
#
_entry.id   cb3e41cbf2015d61543e5459b1f06810
#
_cell.length_a   1.000
_cell.length_b   1.000
_cell.length_c   1.000
_cell.angle_alpha   90.00
_cell.angle_beta   90.00
_cell.angle_gamma   90.00
#
_symmetry.space_group_name_H-M   'P 1'
#
loop_
_entity.id
_entity.type
_entity.pdbx_description
1 polymer ?
#
loop_
_entity_poly.entity_id
_entity_poly.type
_entity_poly.pdbx_seq_one_letter_code
_entity_poly.pdbx_strand_id
1 'polypeptide(L)'
;MNGREDRKSNDLFYTCSLIAYIARKTKNTPTAIVNALGKDRIAKIYSIADIYHSDNIDRVSDDFIDECGIMTGIFDNVAECRYTVPTHWDIGKVYKRLILKVAEAENTEIPDVLVKVYNSGIVSLIEDYNSSFYYDSPDAIYQTFLNDCNPI
;
A
#
# COMPACT_ATOMS: atom_id res chain seq x y z
N MET A 1 -0.54 4.97 25.37
CA MET A 1 -0.17 5.21 23.96
C MET A 1 -0.40 6.65 23.60
N ASN A 2 0.48 7.25 22.86
CA ASN A 2 0.32 8.64 22.48
C ASN A 2 -0.42 8.78 21.13
N GLY A 3 -1.17 9.87 20.97
CA GLY A 3 -1.96 10.09 19.75
C GLY A 3 -1.12 10.29 18.50
N ARG A 4 0.18 10.56 18.66
CA ARG A 4 1.09 10.76 17.54
C ARG A 4 1.36 9.45 16.81
N GLU A 5 1.55 8.35 17.55
CA GLU A 5 1.74 7.03 16.95
C GLU A 5 0.47 6.57 16.24
N ASP A 6 -0.68 6.79 16.88
CA ASP A 6 -1.96 6.44 16.29
C ASP A 6 -2.20 7.22 15.01
N ARG A 7 -1.82 8.49 14.98
CA ARG A 7 -1.98 9.32 13.79
C ARG A 7 -1.11 8.82 12.65
N LYS A 8 0.16 8.51 12.92
CA LYS A 8 1.05 7.96 11.90
C LYS A 8 0.52 6.65 11.33
N SER A 9 0.03 5.76 12.20
CA SER A 9 -0.55 4.50 11.77
C SER A 9 -1.79 4.72 10.92
N ASN A 10 -2.67 5.64 11.32
CA ASN A 10 -3.90 5.93 10.59
C ASN A 10 -3.61 6.60 9.24
N ASP A 11 -2.66 7.51 9.20
CA ASP A 11 -2.27 8.20 7.97
C ASP A 11 -1.64 7.24 6.98
N LEU A 12 -0.81 6.32 7.47
CA LEU A 12 -0.21 5.30 6.63
C LEU A 12 -1.24 4.29 6.13
N PHE A 13 -2.18 3.90 7.00
CA PHE A 13 -3.27 3.02 6.63
C PHE A 13 -4.08 3.62 5.48
N TYR A 14 -4.45 4.90 5.59
CA TYR A 14 -5.17 5.57 4.51
C TYR A 14 -4.35 5.60 3.22
N THR A 15 -3.08 5.95 3.32
CA THR A 15 -2.19 6.05 2.15
C THR A 15 -2.09 4.70 1.42
N CYS A 16 -1.88 3.62 2.17
CA CYS A 16 -1.80 2.28 1.58
C CYS A 16 -3.14 1.83 1.00
N SER A 17 -4.24 2.16 1.66
CA SER A 17 -5.58 1.83 1.17
C SER A 17 -5.91 2.59 -0.12
N LEU A 18 -5.49 3.83 -0.21
CA LEU A 18 -5.65 4.63 -1.44
C LEU A 18 -4.85 4.03 -2.60
N ILE A 19 -3.62 3.61 -2.32
CA ILE A 19 -2.80 2.94 -3.33
C ILE A 19 -3.49 1.68 -3.85
N ALA A 20 -4.03 0.86 -2.94
CA ALA A 20 -4.77 -0.34 -3.32
C ALA A 20 -6.01 0.00 -4.15
N TYR A 21 -6.72 1.04 -3.74
CA TYR A 21 -7.93 1.48 -4.44
C TYR A 21 -7.62 1.92 -5.87
N ILE A 22 -6.61 2.75 -6.04
CA ILE A 22 -6.18 3.21 -7.37
C ILE A 22 -5.72 2.03 -8.23
N ALA A 23 -4.93 1.13 -7.64
CA ALA A 23 -4.42 -0.04 -8.36
C ALA A 23 -5.55 -0.89 -8.92
N ARG A 24 -6.56 -1.20 -8.11
CA ARG A 24 -7.71 -2.00 -8.54
C ARG A 24 -8.53 -1.30 -9.61
N LYS A 25 -8.78 -0.01 -9.41
CA LYS A 25 -9.60 0.78 -10.33
C LYS A 25 -8.97 0.90 -11.70
N THR A 26 -7.64 0.99 -11.76
CA THR A 26 -6.91 1.14 -13.01
C THR A 26 -6.34 -0.18 -13.53
N LYS A 27 -6.53 -1.28 -12.80
CA LYS A 27 -6.00 -2.60 -13.16
C LYS A 27 -4.48 -2.58 -13.34
N ASN A 28 -3.82 -2.01 -12.37
CA ASN A 28 -2.36 -1.95 -12.28
C ASN A 28 -1.88 -2.61 -11.00
N THR A 29 -0.61 -2.99 -10.97
CA THR A 29 -0.02 -3.46 -9.71
C THR A 29 0.14 -2.27 -8.75
N PRO A 30 0.13 -2.51 -7.43
CA PRO A 30 0.43 -1.44 -6.48
C PRO A 30 1.79 -0.79 -6.73
N THR A 31 2.77 -1.57 -7.16
CA THR A 31 4.09 -1.05 -7.52
C THR A 31 3.99 0.01 -8.61
N ALA A 32 3.21 -0.27 -9.66
CA ALA A 32 3.02 0.69 -10.75
C ALA A 32 2.40 1.99 -10.25
N ILE A 33 1.45 1.91 -9.32
CA ILE A 33 0.80 3.09 -8.75
C ILE A 33 1.79 3.91 -7.91
N VAL A 34 2.55 3.25 -7.05
CA VAL A 34 3.55 3.93 -6.22
C VAL A 34 4.55 4.68 -7.10
N ASN A 35 5.02 4.04 -8.17
CA ASN A 35 5.99 4.66 -9.07
C ASN A 35 5.37 5.77 -9.91
N ALA A 36 4.10 5.67 -10.28
CA ALA A 36 3.40 6.73 -11.00
C ALA A 36 3.16 7.96 -10.11
N LEU A 37 2.79 7.75 -8.85
CA LEU A 37 2.61 8.84 -7.88
C LEU A 37 3.94 9.51 -7.57
N GLY A 38 4.98 8.71 -7.31
CA GLY A 38 6.29 9.21 -6.92
C GLY A 38 6.39 9.50 -5.44
N LYS A 39 7.61 9.44 -4.92
CA LYS A 39 7.87 9.58 -3.47
C LYS A 39 7.37 10.90 -2.90
N ASP A 40 7.59 12.01 -3.59
CA ASP A 40 7.22 13.32 -3.06
C ASP A 40 5.71 13.46 -2.92
N ARG A 41 4.94 12.96 -3.90
CA ARG A 41 3.49 12.99 -3.84
C ARG A 41 2.97 12.06 -2.74
N ILE A 42 3.57 10.88 -2.62
CA ILE A 42 3.22 9.94 -1.55
C ILE A 42 3.49 10.54 -0.19
N ALA A 43 4.64 11.20 -0.01
CA ALA A 43 4.97 11.88 1.25
C ALA A 43 3.94 12.95 1.59
N LYS A 44 3.48 13.69 0.59
CA LYS A 44 2.44 14.71 0.78
C LYS A 44 1.11 14.08 1.17
N ILE A 45 0.69 13.02 0.47
CA ILE A 45 -0.55 12.31 0.80
C ILE A 45 -0.50 11.82 2.24
N TYR A 46 0.61 11.22 2.65
CA TYR A 46 0.80 10.73 4.01
C TYR A 46 0.71 11.87 5.02
N SER A 47 1.33 13.01 4.73
CA SER A 47 1.37 14.14 5.67
C SER A 47 0.02 14.80 5.90
N ILE A 48 -0.90 14.71 4.92
CA ILE A 48 -2.24 15.33 5.02
C ILE A 48 -3.35 14.28 4.82
N ALA A 49 -3.08 13.04 5.16
CA ALA A 49 -4.03 11.95 4.96
C ALA A 49 -5.35 12.17 5.71
N ASP A 50 -5.31 12.82 6.87
CA ASP A 50 -6.50 13.14 7.65
C ASP A 50 -7.46 14.05 6.87
N ILE A 51 -6.94 14.92 6.01
CA ILE A 51 -7.77 15.79 5.16
C ILE A 51 -8.45 14.96 4.07
N TYR A 52 -7.68 14.11 3.39
CA TYR A 52 -8.23 13.24 2.35
C TYR A 52 -9.21 12.21 2.91
N HIS A 53 -9.00 11.76 4.14
CA HIS A 53 -9.84 10.74 4.77
C HIS A 53 -11.28 11.22 4.98
N SER A 54 -11.50 12.51 5.08
CA SER A 54 -12.83 13.07 5.22
C SER A 54 -13.57 13.21 3.88
N ASP A 55 -12.88 12.96 2.77
CA ASP A 55 -13.45 13.00 1.43
C ASP A 55 -13.75 11.58 0.93
N ASN A 56 -14.47 11.48 -0.18
CA ASN A 56 -14.78 10.21 -0.81
C ASN A 56 -13.51 9.66 -1.49
N ILE A 57 -13.11 8.46 -1.12
CA ILE A 57 -11.88 7.86 -1.65
C ILE A 57 -11.93 7.66 -3.16
N ASP A 58 -13.12 7.39 -3.71
CA ASP A 58 -13.26 7.23 -5.16
C ASP A 58 -12.93 8.53 -5.89
N ARG A 59 -13.42 9.65 -5.36
CA ARG A 59 -13.13 10.96 -5.92
C ARG A 59 -11.65 11.32 -5.78
N VAL A 60 -11.07 11.07 -4.61
CA VAL A 60 -9.65 11.32 -4.38
C VAL A 60 -8.80 10.51 -5.36
N SER A 61 -9.17 9.24 -5.58
CA SER A 61 -8.46 8.39 -6.53
C SER A 61 -8.53 8.94 -7.95
N ASP A 62 -9.70 9.41 -8.38
CA ASP A 62 -9.88 9.99 -9.71
C ASP A 62 -8.96 11.20 -9.92
N ASP A 63 -8.85 12.06 -8.90
CA ASP A 63 -8.00 13.23 -8.99
C ASP A 63 -6.54 12.84 -9.24
N PHE A 64 -6.05 11.83 -8.52
CA PHE A 64 -4.67 11.37 -8.71
C PHE A 64 -4.47 10.62 -10.02
N ILE A 65 -5.46 9.84 -10.46
CA ILE A 65 -5.39 9.16 -11.76
C ILE A 65 -5.23 10.19 -12.87
N ASP A 66 -6.04 11.26 -12.83
CA ASP A 66 -5.97 12.33 -13.83
C ASP A 66 -4.67 13.10 -13.74
N GLU A 67 -4.29 13.51 -12.55
CA GLU A 67 -3.09 14.32 -12.32
C GLU A 67 -1.82 13.60 -12.75
N CYS A 68 -1.73 12.30 -12.50
CA CYS A 68 -0.55 11.51 -12.81
C CYS A 68 -0.61 10.81 -14.15
N GLY A 69 -1.73 10.94 -14.87
CA GLY A 69 -1.90 10.29 -16.16
C GLY A 69 -1.85 8.77 -16.08
N ILE A 70 -2.42 8.20 -15.04
CA ILE A 70 -2.39 6.75 -14.84
C ILE A 70 -3.32 6.08 -15.84
N MET A 71 -2.78 5.21 -16.67
CA MET A 71 -3.54 4.51 -17.70
C MET A 71 -4.02 3.15 -17.20
N THR A 72 -5.15 2.69 -17.73
CA THR A 72 -5.68 1.37 -17.40
C THR A 72 -4.72 0.28 -17.88
N GLY A 73 -4.38 -0.63 -16.97
CA GLY A 73 -3.53 -1.78 -17.25
C GLY A 73 -4.32 -3.07 -17.43
N ILE A 74 -3.64 -4.19 -17.19
CA ILE A 74 -4.22 -5.53 -17.38
C ILE A 74 -4.09 -6.41 -16.13
N PHE A 75 -3.64 -5.86 -15.02
CA PHE A 75 -3.50 -6.62 -13.77
C PHE A 75 -4.82 -6.58 -13.00
N ASP A 76 -5.51 -7.71 -12.91
CA ASP A 76 -6.82 -7.78 -12.28
C ASP A 76 -6.92 -8.99 -11.35
N ASN A 77 -6.21 -8.90 -10.22
CA ASN A 77 -6.20 -9.96 -9.23
C ASN A 77 -7.56 -10.12 -8.53
N VAL A 78 -8.39 -9.08 -8.54
CA VAL A 78 -9.75 -9.16 -8.00
C VAL A 78 -10.60 -10.12 -8.87
N ALA A 79 -10.54 -9.95 -10.18
CA ALA A 79 -11.29 -10.83 -11.10
C ALA A 79 -10.77 -12.27 -11.08
N GLU A 80 -9.47 -12.46 -10.85
CA GLU A 80 -8.86 -13.78 -10.82
C GLU A 80 -9.04 -14.51 -9.49
N CYS A 81 -9.47 -13.80 -8.43
CA CYS A 81 -9.62 -14.38 -7.10
C CYS A 81 -10.77 -15.39 -7.09
N ARG A 82 -10.46 -16.61 -6.59
CA ARG A 82 -11.43 -17.69 -6.48
C ARG A 82 -12.09 -17.78 -5.12
N TYR A 83 -11.74 -16.89 -4.22
CA TYR A 83 -12.25 -16.84 -2.85
C TYR A 83 -12.86 -15.47 -2.58
N THR A 84 -13.21 -15.19 -1.33
CA THR A 84 -13.68 -13.86 -0.96
C THR A 84 -12.55 -12.85 -1.17
N VAL A 85 -12.81 -11.81 -1.96
CA VAL A 85 -11.82 -10.79 -2.27
C VAL A 85 -11.58 -9.91 -1.05
N PRO A 86 -10.31 -9.74 -0.60
CA PRO A 86 -10.02 -8.79 0.47
C PRO A 86 -10.31 -7.37 -0.03
N THR A 87 -10.80 -6.50 0.86
CA THR A 87 -11.07 -5.11 0.50
C THR A 87 -9.76 -4.34 0.35
N HIS A 88 -9.85 -3.17 -0.29
CA HIS A 88 -8.67 -2.29 -0.35
C HIS A 88 -8.23 -1.86 1.05
N TRP A 89 -9.16 -1.78 2.01
CA TRP A 89 -8.82 -1.51 3.42
C TRP A 89 -8.06 -2.67 4.04
N ASP A 90 -8.49 -3.91 3.77
CA ASP A 90 -7.79 -5.11 4.26
C ASP A 90 -6.35 -5.15 3.77
N ILE A 91 -6.16 -4.89 2.49
CA ILE A 91 -4.82 -4.92 1.87
C ILE A 91 -3.99 -3.72 2.33
N GLY A 92 -4.59 -2.55 2.45
CA GLY A 92 -3.91 -1.38 3.00
C GLY A 92 -3.35 -1.65 4.39
N LYS A 93 -4.09 -2.39 5.20
CA LYS A 93 -3.66 -2.76 6.55
C LYS A 93 -2.44 -3.68 6.54
N VAL A 94 -2.38 -4.61 5.58
CA VAL A 94 -1.23 -5.51 5.43
C VAL A 94 0.04 -4.70 5.15
N TYR A 95 0.00 -3.81 4.18
CA TYR A 95 1.16 -2.98 3.85
C TYR A 95 1.52 -2.02 4.97
N LYS A 96 0.52 -1.41 5.60
CA LYS A 96 0.75 -0.50 6.72
C LYS A 96 1.58 -1.19 7.82
N ARG A 97 1.16 -2.38 8.20
CA ARG A 97 1.83 -3.12 9.28
C ARG A 97 3.26 -3.49 8.91
N LEU A 98 3.48 -3.91 7.67
CA LEU A 98 4.82 -4.24 7.19
C LEU A 98 5.71 -3.00 7.16
N ILE A 99 5.21 -1.91 6.59
CA ILE A 99 5.98 -0.67 6.47
C ILE A 99 6.38 -0.14 7.85
N LEU A 100 5.47 -0.16 8.82
CA LEU A 100 5.79 0.30 10.18
C LEU A 100 6.90 -0.54 10.81
N LYS A 101 6.86 -1.86 10.63
CA LYS A 101 7.91 -2.73 11.18
C LYS A 101 9.27 -2.46 10.53
N VAL A 102 9.30 -2.30 9.23
CA VAL A 102 10.54 -2.01 8.51
C VAL A 102 11.09 -0.64 8.88
N ALA A 103 10.23 0.37 8.94
CA ALA A 103 10.63 1.73 9.30
C ALA A 103 11.25 1.79 10.70
N GLU A 104 10.64 1.10 11.66
CA GLU A 104 11.15 1.03 13.02
C GLU A 104 12.50 0.32 13.08
N ALA A 105 12.60 -0.83 12.40
CA ALA A 105 13.83 -1.62 12.42
C ALA A 105 15.00 -0.92 11.73
N GLU A 106 14.72 -0.16 10.67
CA GLU A 106 15.76 0.54 9.90
C GLU A 106 15.97 1.99 10.37
N ASN A 107 15.12 2.48 11.28
CA ASN A 107 15.11 3.86 11.70
C ASN A 107 15.09 4.82 10.51
N THR A 108 14.18 4.57 9.57
CA THR A 108 14.06 5.29 8.31
C THR A 108 12.68 5.90 8.18
N GLU A 109 12.58 7.02 7.46
CA GLU A 109 11.31 7.73 7.27
C GLU A 109 10.30 6.87 6.51
N ILE A 110 9.04 6.98 6.91
CA ILE A 110 7.96 6.16 6.36
C ILE A 110 7.81 6.26 4.84
N PRO A 111 7.83 7.46 4.21
CA PRO A 111 7.71 7.51 2.75
C PRO A 111 8.81 6.76 2.00
N ASP A 112 10.04 6.81 2.51
CA ASP A 112 11.16 6.09 1.91
C ASP A 112 10.96 4.57 2.02
N VAL A 113 10.52 4.11 3.18
CA VAL A 113 10.26 2.69 3.42
C VAL A 113 9.09 2.21 2.56
N LEU A 114 8.04 3.04 2.45
CA LEU A 114 6.87 2.72 1.62
C LEU A 114 7.29 2.42 0.18
N VAL A 115 8.07 3.31 -0.41
CA VAL A 115 8.55 3.11 -1.79
C VAL A 115 9.38 1.84 -1.90
N LYS A 116 10.24 1.57 -0.92
CA LYS A 116 11.07 0.37 -0.89
C LYS A 116 10.22 -0.90 -0.84
N VAL A 117 9.24 -0.94 0.06
CA VAL A 117 8.38 -2.11 0.23
C VAL A 117 7.57 -2.38 -1.02
N TYR A 118 6.95 -1.36 -1.59
CA TYR A 118 6.13 -1.53 -2.79
C TYR A 118 6.97 -1.87 -4.05
N ASN A 119 8.27 -1.68 -4.01
CA ASN A 119 9.16 -2.06 -5.11
C ASN A 119 9.90 -3.37 -4.84
N SER A 120 9.52 -4.09 -3.78
CA SER A 120 10.13 -5.38 -3.45
C SER A 120 9.29 -6.54 -3.97
N GLY A 121 9.83 -7.74 -3.88
CA GLY A 121 9.12 -8.96 -4.28
C GLY A 121 7.93 -9.31 -3.40
N ILE A 122 7.80 -8.68 -2.23
CA ILE A 122 6.68 -8.98 -1.32
C ILE A 122 5.33 -8.66 -1.97
N VAL A 123 5.30 -7.70 -2.89
CA VAL A 123 4.05 -7.29 -3.54
C VAL A 123 3.40 -8.46 -4.30
N SER A 124 4.19 -9.24 -5.03
CA SER A 124 3.64 -10.38 -5.77
C SER A 124 3.05 -11.45 -4.85
N LEU A 125 3.59 -11.57 -3.64
CA LEU A 125 3.07 -12.52 -2.65
C LEU A 125 1.77 -12.01 -2.02
N ILE A 126 1.75 -10.74 -1.63
CA ILE A 126 0.55 -10.13 -1.00
C ILE A 126 -0.60 -10.05 -2.01
N GLU A 127 -0.30 -9.70 -3.25
CA GLU A 127 -1.33 -9.48 -4.27
C GLU A 127 -1.82 -10.77 -4.93
N ASP A 128 -1.28 -11.90 -4.57
CA ASP A 128 -1.84 -13.20 -4.97
C ASP A 128 -2.96 -13.58 -4.01
N TYR A 129 -4.18 -13.15 -4.33
CA TYR A 129 -5.34 -13.36 -3.45
C TYR A 129 -5.83 -14.82 -3.43
N ASN A 130 -5.31 -15.67 -4.29
CA ASN A 130 -5.58 -17.11 -4.25
C ASN A 130 -4.64 -17.84 -3.29
N SER A 131 -3.66 -17.13 -2.75
CA SER A 131 -2.79 -17.58 -1.67
C SER A 131 -3.29 -17.00 -0.35
N SER A 132 -3.00 -17.66 0.76
CA SER A 132 -3.34 -17.17 2.09
C SER A 132 -2.28 -16.21 2.66
N PHE A 133 -1.28 -15.85 1.87
CA PHE A 133 -0.13 -15.09 2.39
C PHE A 133 -0.53 -13.78 3.05
N TYR A 134 -1.46 -13.01 2.46
CA TYR A 134 -1.86 -11.74 3.04
C TYR A 134 -2.59 -11.89 4.39
N TYR A 135 -3.05 -13.11 4.72
CA TYR A 135 -3.63 -13.43 6.02
C TYR A 135 -2.60 -13.79 7.08
N ASP A 136 -1.36 -14.01 6.69
CA ASP A 136 -0.31 -14.38 7.63
C ASP A 136 -0.12 -13.27 8.66
N SER A 137 0.44 -13.63 9.81
CA SER A 137 0.71 -12.66 10.86
C SER A 137 1.66 -11.57 10.35
N PRO A 138 1.57 -10.36 10.90
CA PRO A 138 2.51 -9.29 10.54
C PRO A 138 3.98 -9.70 10.68
N ASP A 139 4.30 -10.48 11.72
CA ASP A 139 5.67 -10.95 11.93
C ASP A 139 6.11 -11.92 10.84
N ALA A 140 5.23 -12.84 10.42
CA ALA A 140 5.54 -13.79 9.35
C ALA A 140 5.79 -13.06 8.03
N ILE A 141 4.95 -12.09 7.70
CA ILE A 141 5.12 -11.29 6.48
C ILE A 141 6.43 -10.50 6.53
N TYR A 142 6.73 -9.90 7.67
CA TYR A 142 7.98 -9.16 7.87
C TYR A 142 9.21 -10.08 7.69
N GLN A 143 9.18 -11.28 8.25
CA GLN A 143 10.29 -12.22 8.09
C GLN A 143 10.47 -12.63 6.63
N THR A 144 9.39 -12.86 5.91
CA THR A 144 9.45 -13.16 4.48
C THR A 144 10.06 -11.99 3.70
N PHE A 145 9.66 -10.77 4.04
CA PHE A 145 10.24 -9.57 3.40
C PHE A 145 11.74 -9.50 3.63
N LEU A 146 12.20 -9.73 4.86
CA LEU A 146 13.62 -9.67 5.19
C LEU A 146 14.43 -10.74 4.47
N ASN A 147 13.89 -11.95 4.38
CA ASN A 147 14.64 -13.10 3.89
C ASN A 147 14.61 -13.24 2.38
N ASP A 148 13.45 -12.97 1.77
CA ASP A 148 13.23 -13.33 0.36
C ASP A 148 12.95 -12.14 -0.54
N CYS A 149 12.53 -11.02 0.00
CA CYS A 149 11.98 -9.93 -0.80
C CYS A 149 12.69 -8.60 -0.60
N ASN A 150 13.55 -8.48 0.42
CA ASN A 150 14.23 -7.23 0.71
C ASN A 150 15.25 -6.94 -0.38
N PRO A 151 15.11 -5.85 -1.15
CA PRO A 151 16.11 -5.50 -2.16
C PRO A 151 17.44 -5.15 -1.50
N ILE A 152 18.50 -5.56 -2.11
CA ILE A 152 19.86 -5.32 -1.63
C ILE A 152 20.36 -3.99 -2.18
#